data_72ccab4fbe39e17c5d09dd3d6e3e7888
#
_entry.id   72ccab4fbe39e17c5d09dd3d6e3e7888
#
_cell.length_a   1.000
_cell.length_b   1.000
_cell.length_c   1.000
_cell.angle_alpha   90.00
_cell.angle_beta   90.00
_cell.angle_gamma   90.00
#
_symmetry.space_group_name_H-M   'P 1'
#
loop_
_entity.id
_entity.type
_entity.pdbx_description
1 polymer ?
#
loop_
_entity_poly.entity_id
_entity_poly.type
_entity_poly.pdbx_seq_one_letter_code
_entity_poly.pdbx_strand_id
1 'polypeptide(L)'
;MSRYLDLLRLPNARALLITSFPARIAYGMLGLAVFFKVERETGSIAAAGLAIGAFSLSQSLTAGIRGSVIDRFGQKWPLRILTPTYCLMVLYFNTLTDRNSLLIFAMVMGLSSPPINLSVRPLWKIAVKPDQLRTAYALDTSVMNIATVFGPVIATTISLSRFPDLALNSVGILILIGGVSLSFTRIARESIPEPREVGGIPLWKNKGMQLLMIEGIFIGFGWGAFDVGVPAFATLEKIPGWTGPILGAMGVAAVIGGLYAGMISKRTSALKGLIINYVLWAIFTAPLAFTYPGWSMLIVGVFLGACGGALQVFYWEVLEAVRPQGMAVASLGWLWTVEGTFMALGAAVGGVVASEFSPRATLAITSVSIAIGCVIILIGKSALKAADRIPTPEEDLLAMEHVEQTPPINS
;
A
#
# COMPACT_ATOMS: atom_id res chain seq x y z
N MET A 1 5.17 -5.93 -23.31
CA MET A 1 4.84 -7.26 -22.74
C MET A 1 6.09 -8.14 -22.54
N SER A 2 7.07 -8.15 -23.44
CA SER A 2 8.31 -8.93 -23.25
C SER A 2 9.00 -8.68 -21.89
N ARG A 3 9.17 -7.42 -21.49
CA ARG A 3 9.83 -7.05 -20.22
C ARG A 3 9.21 -7.70 -18.96
N TYR A 4 7.89 -7.83 -18.90
CA TYR A 4 7.23 -8.50 -17.78
C TYR A 4 7.45 -10.02 -17.82
N LEU A 5 7.42 -10.62 -19.01
CA LEU A 5 7.73 -12.04 -19.17
C LEU A 5 9.17 -12.36 -18.80
N ASP A 6 10.12 -11.50 -19.21
CA ASP A 6 11.53 -11.65 -18.85
C ASP A 6 11.73 -11.53 -17.34
N LEU A 7 11.05 -10.59 -16.69
CA LEU A 7 11.07 -10.45 -15.24
C LEU A 7 10.51 -11.69 -14.53
N LEU A 8 9.39 -12.24 -15.03
CA LEU A 8 8.78 -13.46 -14.49
C LEU A 8 9.62 -14.73 -14.74
N ARG A 9 10.60 -14.70 -15.64
CA ARG A 9 11.57 -15.80 -15.82
C ARG A 9 12.63 -15.82 -14.73
N LEU A 10 12.86 -14.69 -14.05
CA LEU A 10 13.84 -14.62 -12.96
C LEU A 10 13.35 -15.39 -11.73
N PRO A 11 14.10 -16.40 -11.23
CA PRO A 11 13.69 -17.22 -10.08
C PRO A 11 13.36 -16.38 -8.85
N ASN A 12 14.19 -15.38 -8.58
CA ASN A 12 14.05 -14.50 -7.43
C ASN A 12 12.79 -13.63 -7.51
N ALA A 13 12.46 -13.09 -8.69
CA ALA A 13 11.25 -12.30 -8.90
C ALA A 13 9.99 -13.17 -8.70
N ARG A 14 9.98 -14.38 -9.27
CA ARG A 14 8.89 -15.35 -9.04
C ARG A 14 8.74 -15.70 -7.56
N ALA A 15 9.86 -15.98 -6.89
CA ALA A 15 9.83 -16.32 -5.47
C ALA A 15 9.19 -15.20 -4.64
N LEU A 16 9.57 -13.92 -4.87
CA LEU A 16 8.98 -12.79 -4.18
C LEU A 16 7.47 -12.66 -4.41
N LEU A 17 7.01 -12.79 -5.66
CA LEU A 17 5.59 -12.69 -5.98
C LEU A 17 4.79 -13.83 -5.36
N ILE A 18 5.21 -15.08 -5.56
CA ILE A 18 4.49 -16.26 -5.09
C ILE A 18 4.45 -16.31 -3.56
N THR A 19 5.57 -16.03 -2.89
CA THR A 19 5.62 -16.12 -1.43
C THR A 19 4.90 -14.95 -0.73
N SER A 20 4.90 -13.75 -1.31
CA SER A 20 4.20 -12.61 -0.71
C SER A 20 2.70 -12.57 -0.99
N PHE A 21 2.24 -13.20 -2.08
CA PHE A 21 0.85 -13.12 -2.55
C PHE A 21 -0.19 -13.59 -1.52
N PRO A 22 -0.02 -14.73 -0.81
CA PRO A 22 -0.97 -15.15 0.22
C PRO A 22 -1.17 -14.10 1.31
N ALA A 23 -0.09 -13.50 1.81
CA ALA A 23 -0.18 -12.46 2.82
C ALA A 23 -0.88 -11.19 2.30
N ARG A 24 -0.69 -10.83 1.04
CA ARG A 24 -1.37 -9.68 0.42
C ARG A 24 -2.88 -9.89 0.34
N ILE A 25 -3.32 -11.06 -0.09
CA ILE A 25 -4.74 -11.43 -0.08
C ILE A 25 -5.29 -11.36 1.34
N ALA A 26 -4.57 -11.92 2.32
CA ALA A 26 -4.98 -11.89 3.72
C ALA A 26 -5.14 -10.47 4.27
N TYR A 27 -4.23 -9.54 3.95
CA TYR A 27 -4.38 -8.13 4.33
C TYR A 27 -5.59 -7.46 3.66
N GLY A 28 -5.90 -7.82 2.42
CA GLY A 28 -7.12 -7.39 1.75
C GLY A 28 -8.40 -7.93 2.39
N MET A 29 -8.34 -9.14 2.97
CA MET A 29 -9.47 -9.80 3.66
C MET A 29 -9.69 -9.27 5.07
N LEU A 30 -8.61 -8.90 5.78
CA LEU A 30 -8.56 -8.77 7.23
C LEU A 30 -9.59 -7.78 7.78
N GLY A 31 -9.72 -6.59 7.17
CA GLY A 31 -10.66 -5.57 7.62
C GLY A 31 -12.10 -6.07 7.66
N LEU A 32 -12.57 -6.67 6.57
CA LEU A 32 -13.94 -7.20 6.50
C LEU A 32 -14.14 -8.46 7.34
N ALA A 33 -13.13 -9.32 7.44
CA ALA A 33 -13.20 -10.51 8.31
C ALA A 33 -13.35 -10.10 9.79
N VAL A 34 -12.61 -9.07 10.25
CA VAL A 34 -12.78 -8.49 11.59
C VAL A 34 -14.17 -7.85 11.73
N PHE A 35 -14.62 -7.10 10.73
CA PHE A 35 -15.95 -6.48 10.74
C PHE A 35 -17.05 -7.49 11.00
N PHE A 36 -17.16 -8.50 10.14
CA PHE A 36 -18.23 -9.50 10.23
C PHE A 36 -18.14 -10.35 11.50
N LYS A 37 -16.94 -10.62 12.01
CA LYS A 37 -16.77 -11.30 13.30
C LYS A 37 -17.34 -10.45 14.44
N VAL A 38 -16.95 -9.18 14.53
CA VAL A 38 -17.40 -8.30 15.62
C VAL A 38 -18.90 -8.00 15.51
N GLU A 39 -19.42 -7.75 14.33
CA GLU A 39 -20.84 -7.57 14.09
C GLU A 39 -21.64 -8.80 14.53
N ARG A 40 -21.22 -10.00 14.14
CA ARG A 40 -21.90 -11.25 14.49
C ARG A 40 -21.93 -11.48 16.01
N GLU A 41 -20.84 -11.27 16.72
CA GLU A 41 -20.75 -11.53 18.15
C GLU A 41 -21.45 -10.44 19.00
N THR A 42 -21.43 -9.20 18.54
CA THR A 42 -21.96 -8.08 19.34
C THR A 42 -23.34 -7.60 18.90
N GLY A 43 -23.80 -8.01 17.71
CA GLY A 43 -25.02 -7.48 17.09
C GLY A 43 -24.92 -5.98 16.73
N SER A 44 -23.71 -5.40 16.72
CA SER A 44 -23.52 -3.95 16.60
C SER A 44 -22.56 -3.59 15.47
N ILE A 45 -23.09 -2.97 14.41
CA ILE A 45 -22.29 -2.40 13.31
C ILE A 45 -21.33 -1.32 13.85
N ALA A 46 -21.74 -0.54 14.83
CA ALA A 46 -20.89 0.48 15.45
C ALA A 46 -19.68 -0.14 16.15
N ALA A 47 -19.86 -1.27 16.88
CA ALA A 47 -18.75 -1.98 17.50
C ALA A 47 -17.79 -2.55 16.42
N ALA A 48 -18.33 -3.08 15.33
CA ALA A 48 -17.52 -3.58 14.20
C ALA A 48 -16.70 -2.45 13.55
N GLY A 49 -17.31 -1.30 13.33
CA GLY A 49 -16.61 -0.11 12.83
C GLY A 49 -15.50 0.38 13.77
N LEU A 50 -15.77 0.41 15.09
CA LEU A 50 -14.76 0.77 16.08
C LEU A 50 -13.60 -0.23 16.11
N ALA A 51 -13.85 -1.53 15.96
CA ALA A 51 -12.80 -2.55 15.93
C ALA A 51 -11.88 -2.36 14.72
N ILE A 52 -12.45 -2.12 13.53
CA ILE A 52 -11.66 -1.82 12.32
C ILE A 52 -10.87 -0.53 12.50
N GLY A 53 -11.52 0.52 13.02
CA GLY A 53 -10.87 1.80 13.28
C GLY A 53 -9.69 1.66 14.24
N ALA A 54 -9.87 0.96 15.37
CA ALA A 54 -8.82 0.69 16.34
C ALA A 54 -7.67 -0.13 15.74
N PHE A 55 -8.00 -1.18 14.95
CA PHE A 55 -7.02 -1.98 14.22
C PHE A 55 -6.21 -1.14 13.22
N SER A 56 -6.88 -0.42 12.33
CA SER A 56 -6.25 0.36 11.27
C SER A 56 -5.39 1.49 11.82
N LEU A 57 -5.89 2.22 12.82
CA LEU A 57 -5.16 3.31 13.46
C LEU A 57 -3.90 2.78 14.14
N SER A 58 -4.01 1.74 14.95
CA SER A 58 -2.87 1.14 15.65
C SER A 58 -1.84 0.53 14.69
N GLN A 59 -2.30 -0.07 13.59
CA GLN A 59 -1.43 -0.58 12.53
C GLN A 59 -0.66 0.56 11.84
N SER A 60 -1.32 1.66 11.52
CA SER A 60 -0.68 2.82 10.89
C SER A 60 0.33 3.48 11.82
N LEU A 61 -0.04 3.76 13.06
CA LEU A 61 0.84 4.41 14.05
C LEU A 61 2.14 3.64 14.31
N THR A 62 2.14 2.32 14.19
CA THR A 62 3.33 1.49 14.44
C THR A 62 4.08 1.05 13.19
N ALA A 63 3.61 1.40 12.00
CA ALA A 63 4.21 0.94 10.74
C ALA A 63 5.68 1.36 10.62
N GLY A 64 6.04 2.60 10.98
CA GLY A 64 7.41 3.10 10.96
C GLY A 64 8.34 2.37 11.94
N ILE A 65 7.84 2.07 13.15
CA ILE A 65 8.60 1.32 14.17
C ILE A 65 8.87 -0.10 13.68
N ARG A 66 7.84 -0.78 13.17
CA ARG A 66 7.95 -2.15 12.63
C ARG A 66 8.88 -2.21 11.42
N GLY A 67 8.85 -1.18 10.56
CA GLY A 67 9.81 -1.03 9.46
C GLY A 67 11.25 -0.91 9.96
N SER A 68 11.48 -0.12 11.02
CA SER A 68 12.81 0.04 11.63
C SER A 68 13.37 -1.26 12.22
N VAL A 69 12.51 -2.15 12.72
CA VAL A 69 12.93 -3.49 13.18
C VAL A 69 13.46 -4.32 12.02
N ILE A 70 12.78 -4.28 10.86
CA ILE A 70 13.25 -4.99 9.66
C ILE A 70 14.59 -4.42 9.17
N ASP A 71 14.73 -3.10 9.10
CA ASP A 71 15.97 -2.46 8.65
C ASP A 71 17.17 -2.77 9.58
N ARG A 72 16.90 -2.96 10.88
CA ARG A 72 17.96 -3.24 11.87
C ARG A 72 18.36 -4.71 11.91
N PHE A 73 17.40 -5.64 11.86
CA PHE A 73 17.63 -7.07 12.09
C PHE A 73 17.57 -7.91 10.81
N GLY A 74 17.34 -7.26 9.66
CA GLY A 74 17.04 -7.94 8.40
C GLY A 74 15.64 -8.54 8.40
N GLN A 75 15.29 -9.21 7.32
CA GLN A 75 13.93 -9.72 7.12
C GLN A 75 13.72 -11.10 7.72
N LYS A 76 14.78 -11.91 7.78
CA LYS A 76 14.73 -13.33 8.14
C LYS A 76 14.10 -13.57 9.52
N TRP A 77 14.69 -13.01 10.57
CA TRP A 77 14.26 -13.31 11.93
C TRP A 77 12.96 -12.60 12.35
N PRO A 78 12.78 -11.30 12.06
CA PRO A 78 11.53 -10.63 12.41
C PRO A 78 10.31 -11.30 11.77
N LEU A 79 10.38 -11.69 10.48
CA LEU A 79 9.26 -12.36 9.82
C LEU A 79 9.00 -13.76 10.39
N ARG A 80 10.02 -14.52 10.76
CA ARG A 80 9.87 -15.85 11.37
C ARG A 80 9.25 -15.82 12.75
N ILE A 81 9.41 -14.73 13.50
CA ILE A 81 8.85 -14.59 14.84
C ILE A 81 7.47 -13.91 14.77
N LEU A 82 7.40 -12.75 14.11
CA LEU A 82 6.17 -11.94 14.09
C LEU A 82 5.03 -12.63 13.35
N THR A 83 5.33 -13.38 12.26
CA THR A 83 4.26 -13.95 11.44
C THR A 83 3.52 -15.10 12.13
N PRO A 84 4.18 -16.11 12.73
CA PRO A 84 3.49 -17.16 13.51
C PRO A 84 2.77 -16.59 14.73
N THR A 85 3.40 -15.65 15.45
CA THR A 85 2.78 -14.99 16.60
C THR A 85 1.50 -14.27 16.17
N TYR A 86 1.53 -13.55 15.06
CA TYR A 86 0.36 -12.87 14.51
C TYR A 86 -0.74 -13.85 14.07
N CYS A 87 -0.37 -14.96 13.44
CA CYS A 87 -1.31 -16.02 13.11
C CYS A 87 -2.05 -16.52 14.35
N LEU A 88 -1.32 -16.83 15.42
CA LEU A 88 -1.92 -17.25 16.71
C LEU A 88 -2.84 -16.17 17.28
N MET A 89 -2.46 -14.89 17.17
CA MET A 89 -3.31 -13.77 17.60
C MET A 89 -4.62 -13.70 16.79
N VAL A 90 -4.56 -13.88 15.46
CA VAL A 90 -5.77 -13.87 14.62
C VAL A 90 -6.68 -15.06 14.97
N LEU A 91 -6.11 -16.24 15.17
CA LEU A 91 -6.87 -17.44 15.58
C LEU A 91 -7.48 -17.25 16.97
N TYR A 92 -6.75 -16.67 17.91
CA TYR A 92 -7.27 -16.36 19.25
C TYR A 92 -8.37 -15.28 19.20
N PHE A 93 -8.20 -14.22 18.39
CA PHE A 93 -9.23 -13.21 18.17
C PHE A 93 -10.55 -13.84 17.69
N ASN A 94 -10.46 -14.87 16.85
CA ASN A 94 -11.64 -15.57 16.34
C ASN A 94 -12.41 -16.35 17.44
N THR A 95 -11.80 -16.65 18.59
CA THR A 95 -12.47 -17.30 19.71
C THR A 95 -13.14 -16.33 20.69
N LEU A 96 -12.87 -15.03 20.56
CA LEU A 96 -13.43 -14.00 21.44
C LEU A 96 -14.90 -13.70 21.09
N THR A 97 -15.70 -13.47 22.11
CA THR A 97 -17.14 -13.13 21.98
C THR A 97 -17.53 -11.85 22.71
N ASP A 98 -16.74 -11.44 23.71
CA ASP A 98 -17.00 -10.22 24.47
C ASP A 98 -16.59 -8.97 23.69
N ARG A 99 -17.45 -7.95 23.69
CA ARG A 99 -17.25 -6.70 22.95
C ARG A 99 -15.94 -5.99 23.30
N ASN A 100 -15.65 -5.85 24.61
CA ASN A 100 -14.47 -5.11 25.03
C ASN A 100 -13.19 -5.85 24.66
N SER A 101 -13.18 -7.16 24.83
CA SER A 101 -12.08 -8.03 24.44
C SER A 101 -11.83 -7.97 22.94
N LEU A 102 -12.87 -7.98 22.10
CA LEU A 102 -12.77 -7.83 20.65
C LEU A 102 -12.16 -6.49 20.26
N LEU A 103 -12.59 -5.38 20.87
CA LEU A 103 -12.06 -4.04 20.58
C LEU A 103 -10.58 -3.91 20.99
N ILE A 104 -10.24 -4.32 22.19
CA ILE A 104 -8.87 -4.25 22.71
C ILE A 104 -7.95 -5.14 21.89
N PHE A 105 -8.39 -6.36 21.57
CA PHE A 105 -7.56 -7.29 20.83
C PHE A 105 -7.40 -6.91 19.36
N ALA A 106 -8.40 -6.29 18.73
CA ALA A 106 -8.27 -5.67 17.42
C ALA A 106 -7.15 -4.62 17.39
N MET A 107 -7.08 -3.76 18.42
CA MET A 107 -6.01 -2.78 18.59
C MET A 107 -4.64 -3.46 18.74
N VAL A 108 -4.53 -4.51 19.58
CA VAL A 108 -3.29 -5.27 19.77
C VAL A 108 -2.83 -5.93 18.48
N MET A 109 -3.77 -6.48 17.70
CA MET A 109 -3.48 -7.04 16.36
C MET A 109 -2.93 -5.97 15.42
N GLY A 110 -3.49 -4.76 15.43
CA GLY A 110 -2.96 -3.66 14.62
C GLY A 110 -1.51 -3.32 15.00
N LEU A 111 -1.22 -3.16 16.29
CA LEU A 111 0.13 -2.88 16.81
C LEU A 111 1.17 -3.93 16.37
N SER A 112 0.78 -5.20 16.35
CA SER A 112 1.67 -6.34 16.10
C SER A 112 1.67 -6.85 14.66
N SER A 113 0.92 -6.23 13.74
CA SER A 113 0.81 -6.67 12.34
C SER A 113 2.18 -6.81 11.65
N PRO A 114 2.55 -7.98 11.10
CA PRO A 114 3.87 -8.16 10.48
C PRO A 114 4.05 -7.24 9.27
N PRO A 115 5.19 -6.59 9.08
CA PRO A 115 5.42 -5.64 7.98
C PRO A 115 5.76 -6.34 6.66
N ILE A 116 5.01 -7.37 6.25
CA ILE A 116 5.32 -8.18 5.06
C ILE A 116 5.31 -7.33 3.80
N ASN A 117 4.26 -6.51 3.58
CA ASN A 117 4.17 -5.66 2.40
C ASN A 117 5.30 -4.64 2.32
N LEU A 118 5.71 -4.08 3.45
CA LEU A 118 6.83 -3.13 3.53
C LEU A 118 8.18 -3.82 3.24
N SER A 119 8.30 -5.11 3.60
CA SER A 119 9.52 -5.89 3.42
C SER A 119 9.78 -6.30 1.96
N VAL A 120 8.74 -6.49 1.16
CA VAL A 120 8.88 -6.98 -0.23
C VAL A 120 9.58 -5.95 -1.13
N ARG A 121 9.27 -4.66 -0.97
CA ARG A 121 9.79 -3.61 -1.88
C ARG A 121 11.30 -3.48 -1.91
N PRO A 122 12.00 -3.39 -0.77
CA PRO A 122 13.46 -3.35 -0.78
C PRO A 122 14.10 -4.60 -1.41
N LEU A 123 13.43 -5.76 -1.32
CA LEU A 123 13.93 -6.99 -1.92
C LEU A 123 13.92 -6.97 -3.45
N TRP A 124 13.06 -6.17 -4.08
CA TRP A 124 13.09 -6.02 -5.54
C TRP A 124 14.42 -5.48 -6.06
N LYS A 125 15.10 -4.60 -5.29
CA LYS A 125 16.44 -4.09 -5.67
C LYS A 125 17.50 -5.19 -5.76
N ILE A 126 17.33 -6.23 -4.96
CA ILE A 126 18.25 -7.39 -4.93
C ILE A 126 17.80 -8.45 -5.95
N ALA A 127 16.50 -8.51 -6.24
CA ALA A 127 15.90 -9.54 -7.08
C ALA A 127 16.10 -9.31 -8.57
N VAL A 128 16.25 -8.06 -9.00
CA VAL A 128 16.26 -7.66 -10.42
C VAL A 128 17.37 -6.68 -10.72
N LYS A 129 17.76 -6.60 -12.01
CA LYS A 129 18.74 -5.60 -12.45
C LYS A 129 18.17 -4.18 -12.35
N PRO A 130 19.02 -3.15 -12.20
CA PRO A 130 18.57 -1.76 -12.06
C PRO A 130 17.65 -1.29 -13.20
N ASP A 131 17.87 -1.78 -14.44
CA ASP A 131 17.05 -1.47 -15.59
C ASP A 131 15.65 -2.10 -15.57
N GLN A 132 15.43 -3.13 -14.76
CA GLN A 132 14.17 -3.83 -14.59
C GLN A 132 13.37 -3.34 -13.38
N LEU A 133 13.96 -2.51 -12.51
CA LEU A 133 13.37 -2.13 -11.21
C LEU A 133 12.01 -1.44 -11.36
N ARG A 134 11.87 -0.52 -12.33
CA ARG A 134 10.58 0.13 -12.62
C ARG A 134 9.50 -0.87 -13.02
N THR A 135 9.84 -1.83 -13.89
CA THR A 135 8.93 -2.90 -14.30
C THR A 135 8.57 -3.80 -13.11
N ALA A 136 9.53 -4.07 -12.22
CA ALA A 136 9.30 -4.83 -11.00
C ALA A 136 8.37 -4.12 -10.03
N TYR A 137 8.54 -2.81 -9.81
CA TYR A 137 7.64 -2.02 -8.98
C TYR A 137 6.22 -1.92 -9.56
N ALA A 138 6.11 -1.80 -10.90
CA ALA A 138 4.82 -1.83 -11.57
C ALA A 138 4.09 -3.16 -11.36
N LEU A 139 4.81 -4.27 -11.49
CA LEU A 139 4.26 -5.60 -11.26
C LEU A 139 3.86 -5.79 -9.78
N ASP A 140 4.71 -5.36 -8.85
CA ASP A 140 4.46 -5.41 -7.41
C ASP A 140 3.19 -4.64 -7.02
N THR A 141 3.06 -3.41 -7.52
CA THR A 141 1.89 -2.55 -7.32
C THR A 141 0.62 -3.17 -7.91
N SER A 142 0.71 -3.75 -9.12
CA SER A 142 -0.42 -4.42 -9.76
C SER A 142 -0.90 -5.63 -8.96
N VAL A 143 0.02 -6.45 -8.45
CA VAL A 143 -0.31 -7.59 -7.58
C VAL A 143 -0.94 -7.12 -6.27
N MET A 144 -0.47 -6.02 -5.69
CA MET A 144 -1.08 -5.41 -4.51
C MET A 144 -2.52 -4.95 -4.79
N ASN A 145 -2.75 -4.26 -5.91
CA ASN A 145 -4.09 -3.80 -6.29
C ASN A 145 -5.05 -4.98 -6.54
N ILE A 146 -4.57 -6.06 -7.18
CA ILE A 146 -5.35 -7.29 -7.34
C ILE A 146 -5.77 -7.84 -5.97
N ALA A 147 -4.84 -7.93 -5.01
CA ALA A 147 -5.14 -8.43 -3.68
C ALA A 147 -6.15 -7.52 -2.93
N THR A 148 -6.08 -6.22 -3.12
CA THR A 148 -7.01 -5.24 -2.54
C THR A 148 -8.43 -5.40 -3.11
N VAL A 149 -8.58 -5.79 -4.38
CA VAL A 149 -9.89 -6.04 -5.01
C VAL A 149 -10.47 -7.40 -4.59
N PHE A 150 -9.68 -8.47 -4.65
CA PHE A 150 -10.15 -9.82 -4.38
C PHE A 150 -10.28 -10.13 -2.89
N GLY A 151 -9.44 -9.54 -2.05
CA GLY A 151 -9.48 -9.77 -0.60
C GLY A 151 -10.85 -9.52 0.02
N PRO A 152 -11.46 -8.35 -0.16
CA PRO A 152 -12.81 -8.04 0.34
C PRO A 152 -13.87 -9.01 -0.16
N VAL A 153 -13.83 -9.41 -1.43
CA VAL A 153 -14.78 -10.36 -2.03
C VAL A 153 -14.67 -11.72 -1.34
N ILE A 154 -13.46 -12.25 -1.18
CA ILE A 154 -13.22 -13.52 -0.51
C ILE A 154 -13.66 -13.45 0.96
N ALA A 155 -13.28 -12.38 1.68
CA ALA A 155 -13.66 -12.20 3.08
C ALA A 155 -15.18 -12.19 3.25
N THR A 156 -15.89 -11.39 2.45
CA THR A 156 -17.35 -11.29 2.51
C THR A 156 -18.01 -12.63 2.20
N THR A 157 -17.60 -13.30 1.12
CA THR A 157 -18.17 -14.58 0.71
C THR A 157 -18.02 -15.63 1.81
N ILE A 158 -16.85 -15.73 2.45
CA ILE A 158 -16.63 -16.71 3.53
C ILE A 158 -17.37 -16.28 4.80
N SER A 159 -17.32 -14.99 5.19
CA SER A 159 -17.97 -14.51 6.41
C SER A 159 -19.50 -14.67 6.39
N LEU A 160 -20.12 -14.62 5.21
CA LEU A 160 -21.56 -14.83 5.03
C LEU A 160 -21.94 -16.29 4.71
N SER A 161 -20.96 -17.18 4.67
CA SER A 161 -21.18 -18.62 4.44
C SER A 161 -21.64 -19.36 5.72
N ARG A 162 -21.83 -20.69 5.59
CA ARG A 162 -22.13 -21.58 6.72
C ARG A 162 -20.98 -21.67 7.75
N PHE A 163 -19.77 -21.29 7.36
CA PHE A 163 -18.56 -21.40 8.18
C PHE A 163 -17.84 -20.04 8.29
N PRO A 164 -18.45 -19.03 8.91
CA PRO A 164 -17.92 -17.65 8.94
C PRO A 164 -16.55 -17.53 9.61
N ASP A 165 -16.24 -18.39 10.57
CA ASP A 165 -14.95 -18.41 11.27
C ASP A 165 -13.77 -18.76 10.36
N LEU A 166 -14.03 -19.43 9.22
CA LEU A 166 -13.00 -19.69 8.22
C LEU A 166 -12.44 -18.40 7.60
N ALA A 167 -13.14 -17.27 7.64
CA ALA A 167 -12.64 -16.01 7.12
C ALA A 167 -11.38 -15.58 7.87
N LEU A 168 -11.46 -15.46 9.21
CA LEU A 168 -10.30 -15.10 10.05
C LEU A 168 -9.25 -16.21 10.09
N ASN A 169 -9.67 -17.48 10.17
CA ASN A 169 -8.72 -18.58 10.13
C ASN A 169 -7.90 -18.59 8.83
N SER A 170 -8.55 -18.34 7.68
CA SER A 170 -7.86 -18.21 6.40
C SER A 170 -6.90 -17.03 6.39
N VAL A 171 -7.29 -15.89 6.96
CA VAL A 171 -6.40 -14.72 7.10
C VAL A 171 -5.15 -15.08 7.89
N GLY A 172 -5.29 -15.69 9.07
CA GLY A 172 -4.15 -16.12 9.89
C GLY A 172 -3.21 -17.07 9.14
N ILE A 173 -3.78 -18.08 8.50
CA ILE A 173 -3.02 -19.11 7.75
C ILE A 173 -2.32 -18.49 6.52
N LEU A 174 -3.00 -17.64 5.76
CA LEU A 174 -2.42 -17.00 4.57
C LEU A 174 -1.28 -16.02 4.95
N ILE A 175 -1.41 -15.29 6.07
CA ILE A 175 -0.31 -14.48 6.61
C ILE A 175 0.86 -15.37 7.03
N LEU A 176 0.58 -16.47 7.71
CA LEU A 176 1.61 -17.43 8.11
C LEU A 176 2.34 -17.99 6.90
N ILE A 177 1.62 -18.51 5.92
CA ILE A 177 2.19 -19.04 4.68
C ILE A 177 3.03 -17.95 3.99
N GLY A 178 2.47 -16.77 3.77
CA GLY A 178 3.13 -15.70 3.03
C GLY A 178 4.39 -15.18 3.74
N GLY A 179 4.30 -14.88 5.03
CA GLY A 179 5.44 -14.34 5.77
C GLY A 179 6.53 -15.36 6.05
N VAL A 180 6.16 -16.60 6.40
CA VAL A 180 7.15 -17.68 6.62
C VAL A 180 7.82 -18.04 5.31
N SER A 181 7.07 -18.31 4.24
CA SER A 181 7.67 -18.66 2.93
C SER A 181 8.56 -17.53 2.40
N LEU A 182 8.15 -16.25 2.55
CA LEU A 182 9.01 -15.11 2.21
C LEU A 182 10.32 -15.13 2.98
N SER A 183 10.29 -15.41 4.30
CA SER A 183 11.47 -15.46 5.16
C SER A 183 12.45 -16.59 4.83
N PHE A 184 11.97 -17.62 4.10
CA PHE A 184 12.78 -18.74 3.62
C PHE A 184 13.29 -18.56 2.19
N THR A 185 12.86 -17.51 1.48
CA THR A 185 13.43 -17.20 0.16
C THR A 185 14.93 -16.92 0.27
N ARG A 186 15.70 -17.26 -0.77
CA ARG A 186 17.14 -17.00 -0.82
C ARG A 186 17.42 -15.51 -0.59
N ILE A 187 16.66 -14.64 -1.25
CA ILE A 187 16.81 -13.17 -1.15
C ILE A 187 16.62 -12.68 0.28
N ALA A 188 15.56 -13.13 0.98
CA ALA A 188 15.30 -12.69 2.36
C ALA A 188 16.34 -13.24 3.35
N ARG A 189 16.94 -14.40 3.07
CA ARG A 189 17.99 -14.99 3.91
C ARG A 189 19.34 -14.32 3.72
N GLU A 190 19.66 -13.95 2.48
CA GLU A 190 20.92 -13.34 2.07
C GLU A 190 20.86 -11.80 2.13
N SER A 191 19.65 -11.23 2.32
CA SER A 191 19.47 -9.79 2.52
C SER A 191 20.21 -9.34 3.77
N ILE A 192 21.36 -8.69 3.55
CA ILE A 192 22.10 -8.01 4.61
C ILE A 192 21.43 -6.63 4.82
N PRO A 193 21.15 -6.24 6.09
CA PRO A 193 20.69 -4.89 6.37
C PRO A 193 21.63 -3.87 5.72
N GLU A 194 21.07 -2.92 5.01
CA GLU A 194 21.84 -1.84 4.40
C GLU A 194 22.56 -1.06 5.51
N PRO A 195 23.89 -0.87 5.45
CA PRO A 195 24.62 -0.15 6.48
C PRO A 195 24.03 1.27 6.61
N ARG A 196 23.78 1.70 7.84
CA ARG A 196 23.45 3.10 8.08
C ARG A 196 24.68 3.95 7.89
N GLU A 197 24.53 5.04 7.18
CA GLU A 197 25.61 6.02 7.04
C GLU A 197 25.95 6.61 8.42
N VAL A 198 27.21 6.48 8.83
CA VAL A 198 27.69 7.05 10.10
C VAL A 198 27.61 8.57 10.00
N GLY A 199 26.79 9.20 10.84
CA GLY A 199 26.51 10.64 10.74
C GLY A 199 25.43 11.01 9.72
N GLY A 200 24.76 10.05 9.12
CA GLY A 200 23.67 10.26 8.16
C GLY A 200 22.52 11.07 8.74
N ILE A 201 21.83 11.81 7.88
CA ILE A 201 20.69 12.65 8.26
C ILE A 201 19.53 11.77 8.74
N PRO A 202 18.98 11.97 9.95
CA PRO A 202 17.80 11.26 10.40
C PRO A 202 16.63 11.47 9.42
N LEU A 203 15.77 10.45 9.30
CA LEU A 203 14.64 10.43 8.37
C LEU A 203 13.79 11.72 8.44
N TRP A 204 13.48 12.19 9.65
CA TRP A 204 12.69 13.41 9.87
C TRP A 204 13.43 14.72 9.59
N LYS A 205 14.74 14.70 9.37
CA LYS A 205 15.53 15.88 8.92
C LYS A 205 15.81 15.84 7.41
N ASN A 206 15.53 14.73 6.75
CA ASN A 206 15.69 14.61 5.30
C ASN A 206 14.57 15.38 4.59
N LYS A 207 14.94 16.41 3.83
CA LYS A 207 13.99 17.32 3.16
C LYS A 207 13.08 16.59 2.16
N GLY A 208 13.59 15.58 1.44
CA GLY A 208 12.79 14.75 0.53
C GLY A 208 11.73 13.95 1.29
N MET A 209 12.12 13.32 2.39
CA MET A 209 11.17 12.57 3.24
C MET A 209 10.13 13.48 3.91
N GLN A 210 10.55 14.65 4.41
CA GLN A 210 9.61 15.63 4.97
C GLN A 210 8.57 16.06 3.93
N LEU A 211 8.99 16.31 2.68
CA LEU A 211 8.11 16.69 1.60
C LEU A 211 7.08 15.59 1.31
N LEU A 212 7.54 14.33 1.17
CA LEU A 212 6.66 13.19 0.91
C LEU A 212 5.72 12.91 2.10
N MET A 213 6.16 13.15 3.34
CA MET A 213 5.29 13.05 4.52
C MET A 213 4.22 14.14 4.54
N ILE A 214 4.58 15.38 4.21
CA ILE A 214 3.61 16.49 4.14
C ILE A 214 2.60 16.22 3.03
N GLU A 215 3.05 15.77 1.87
CA GLU A 215 2.18 15.35 0.77
C GLU A 215 1.26 14.21 1.20
N GLY A 216 1.79 13.18 1.88
CA GLY A 216 1.04 12.04 2.40
C GLY A 216 -0.07 12.41 3.40
N ILE A 217 0.06 13.53 4.14
CA ILE A 217 -1.01 14.08 4.98
C ILE A 217 -2.26 14.37 4.14
N PHE A 218 -2.08 15.12 3.05
CA PHE A 218 -3.20 15.53 2.21
C PHE A 218 -3.73 14.37 1.39
N ILE A 219 -2.86 13.53 0.84
CA ILE A 219 -3.28 12.36 0.05
C ILE A 219 -4.03 11.36 0.92
N GLY A 220 -3.52 11.03 2.11
CA GLY A 220 -4.23 10.17 3.05
C GLY A 220 -5.61 10.74 3.41
N PHE A 221 -5.68 12.03 3.77
CA PHE A 221 -6.94 12.68 4.10
C PHE A 221 -7.94 12.64 2.94
N GLY A 222 -7.49 12.92 1.71
CA GLY A 222 -8.31 12.86 0.51
C GLY A 222 -8.81 11.45 0.19
N TRP A 223 -7.96 10.43 0.35
CA TRP A 223 -8.36 9.04 0.17
C TRP A 223 -9.39 8.58 1.20
N GLY A 224 -9.21 8.93 2.49
CA GLY A 224 -10.19 8.63 3.52
C GLY A 224 -11.56 9.25 3.22
N ALA A 225 -11.58 10.50 2.77
CA ALA A 225 -12.81 11.14 2.33
C ALA A 225 -13.45 10.44 1.10
N PHE A 226 -12.64 9.98 0.14
CA PHE A 226 -13.09 9.24 -1.03
C PHE A 226 -13.72 7.90 -0.67
N ASP A 227 -13.08 7.13 0.20
CA ASP A 227 -13.55 5.80 0.62
C ASP A 227 -14.93 5.83 1.28
N VAL A 228 -15.25 6.94 1.95
CA VAL A 228 -16.58 7.16 2.53
C VAL A 228 -17.52 7.89 1.55
N GLY A 229 -17.00 8.86 0.80
CA GLY A 229 -17.78 9.72 -0.06
C GLY A 229 -18.50 9.00 -1.19
N VAL A 230 -17.84 8.05 -1.87
CA VAL A 230 -18.45 7.29 -2.97
C VAL A 230 -19.62 6.42 -2.50
N PRO A 231 -19.46 5.53 -1.49
CA PRO A 231 -20.58 4.72 -1.00
C PRO A 231 -21.68 5.56 -0.35
N ALA A 232 -21.33 6.63 0.40
CA ALA A 232 -22.32 7.51 1.01
C ALA A 232 -23.18 8.20 -0.05
N PHE A 233 -22.56 8.72 -1.12
CA PHE A 233 -23.30 9.36 -2.20
C PHE A 233 -24.24 8.38 -2.90
N ALA A 234 -23.75 7.19 -3.26
CA ALA A 234 -24.60 6.17 -3.90
C ALA A 234 -25.78 5.72 -3.00
N THR A 235 -25.55 5.64 -1.68
CA THR A 235 -26.61 5.27 -0.72
C THR A 235 -27.67 6.37 -0.56
N LEU A 236 -27.24 7.63 -0.43
CA LEU A 236 -28.14 8.78 -0.29
C LEU A 236 -29.00 8.99 -1.54
N GLU A 237 -28.43 8.72 -2.71
CA GLU A 237 -29.18 8.76 -3.99
C GLU A 237 -29.99 7.47 -4.25
N LYS A 238 -30.06 6.54 -3.30
CA LYS A 238 -30.78 5.26 -3.37
C LYS A 238 -30.35 4.33 -4.51
N ILE A 239 -29.09 4.43 -4.92
CA ILE A 239 -28.46 3.58 -5.95
C ILE A 239 -27.15 2.95 -5.46
N PRO A 240 -27.12 2.30 -4.26
CA PRO A 240 -25.89 1.78 -3.67
C PRO A 240 -25.18 0.73 -4.55
N GLY A 241 -25.92 0.10 -5.47
CA GLY A 241 -25.38 -0.88 -6.41
C GLY A 241 -24.28 -0.34 -7.35
N TRP A 242 -24.17 0.99 -7.51
CA TRP A 242 -23.10 1.60 -8.32
C TRP A 242 -21.75 1.68 -7.61
N THR A 243 -21.71 1.57 -6.29
CA THR A 243 -20.45 1.62 -5.51
C THR A 243 -19.46 0.58 -5.98
N GLY A 244 -19.88 -0.67 -6.11
CA GLY A 244 -19.03 -1.77 -6.57
C GLY A 244 -18.44 -1.55 -7.97
N PRO A 245 -19.27 -1.29 -9.00
CA PRO A 245 -18.79 -0.98 -10.35
C PRO A 245 -17.81 0.20 -10.42
N ILE A 246 -18.06 1.30 -9.68
CA ILE A 246 -17.20 2.48 -9.66
C ILE A 246 -15.82 2.12 -9.08
N LEU A 247 -15.78 1.55 -7.88
CA LEU A 247 -14.53 1.18 -7.21
C LEU A 247 -13.80 0.05 -7.95
N GLY A 248 -14.54 -0.93 -8.49
CA GLY A 248 -13.98 -2.00 -9.29
C GLY A 248 -13.32 -1.52 -10.57
N ALA A 249 -14.00 -0.65 -11.33
CA ALA A 249 -13.46 -0.06 -12.56
C ALA A 249 -12.21 0.78 -12.27
N MET A 250 -12.24 1.57 -11.18
CA MET A 250 -11.07 2.32 -10.71
C MET A 250 -9.90 1.39 -10.38
N GLY A 251 -10.15 0.29 -9.66
CA GLY A 251 -9.11 -0.69 -9.30
C GLY A 251 -8.48 -1.35 -10.53
N VAL A 252 -9.29 -1.76 -11.51
CA VAL A 252 -8.79 -2.31 -12.78
C VAL A 252 -7.97 -1.28 -13.53
N ALA A 253 -8.44 -0.05 -13.60
CA ALA A 253 -7.72 1.05 -14.26
C ALA A 253 -6.39 1.35 -13.55
N ALA A 254 -6.31 1.25 -12.22
CA ALA A 254 -5.07 1.42 -11.46
C ALA A 254 -4.04 0.33 -11.80
N VAL A 255 -4.48 -0.92 -11.97
CA VAL A 255 -3.60 -2.01 -12.44
C VAL A 255 -3.05 -1.69 -13.82
N ILE A 256 -3.92 -1.29 -14.77
CA ILE A 256 -3.52 -0.96 -16.14
C ILE A 256 -2.54 0.23 -16.16
N GLY A 257 -2.85 1.30 -15.41
CA GLY A 257 -2.00 2.48 -15.31
C GLY A 257 -0.62 2.17 -14.73
N GLY A 258 -0.58 1.37 -13.65
CA GLY A 258 0.67 0.90 -13.05
C GLY A 258 1.52 0.08 -14.02
N LEU A 259 0.91 -0.87 -14.73
CA LEU A 259 1.60 -1.67 -15.74
C LEU A 259 2.12 -0.81 -16.89
N TYR A 260 1.33 0.18 -17.36
CA TYR A 260 1.77 1.12 -18.38
C TYR A 260 2.98 1.94 -17.92
N ALA A 261 2.95 2.47 -16.69
CA ALA A 261 4.09 3.20 -16.11
C ALA A 261 5.38 2.36 -16.10
N GLY A 262 5.27 1.06 -15.78
CA GLY A 262 6.39 0.13 -15.82
C GLY A 262 7.00 -0.13 -17.20
N MET A 263 6.27 0.21 -18.27
CA MET A 263 6.77 0.12 -19.65
C MET A 263 7.47 1.41 -20.13
N ILE A 264 7.30 2.52 -19.41
CA ILE A 264 7.93 3.80 -19.78
C ILE A 264 9.44 3.67 -19.68
N SER A 265 10.14 4.22 -20.68
CA SER A 265 11.60 4.17 -20.74
C SER A 265 12.25 4.87 -19.55
N LYS A 266 13.36 4.33 -19.07
CA LYS A 266 14.21 4.95 -18.04
C LYS A 266 14.83 6.30 -18.45
N ARG A 267 14.78 6.66 -19.74
CA ARG A 267 15.13 8.01 -20.20
C ARG A 267 14.22 9.10 -19.62
N THR A 268 13.07 8.72 -19.05
CA THR A 268 12.23 9.62 -18.27
C THR A 268 12.60 9.44 -16.79
N SER A 269 13.10 10.50 -16.15
CA SER A 269 13.44 10.44 -14.73
C SER A 269 12.20 10.13 -13.88
N ALA A 270 12.42 9.54 -12.70
CA ALA A 270 11.34 9.21 -11.77
C ALA A 270 10.58 10.48 -11.33
N LEU A 271 11.30 11.57 -11.07
CA LEU A 271 10.70 12.85 -10.68
C LEU A 271 9.82 13.44 -11.80
N LYS A 272 10.28 13.41 -13.05
CA LYS A 272 9.49 13.88 -14.20
C LYS A 272 8.23 13.04 -14.38
N GLY A 273 8.36 11.71 -14.29
CA GLY A 273 7.24 10.79 -14.32
C GLY A 273 6.22 11.05 -13.22
N LEU A 274 6.69 11.27 -11.98
CA LEU A 274 5.85 11.62 -10.84
C LEU A 274 5.08 12.92 -11.10
N ILE A 275 5.76 13.99 -11.48
CA ILE A 275 5.13 15.30 -11.71
C ILE A 275 4.08 15.23 -12.82
N ILE A 276 4.39 14.61 -13.96
CA ILE A 276 3.44 14.49 -15.07
C ILE A 276 2.18 13.74 -14.61
N ASN A 277 2.35 12.59 -13.95
CA ASN A 277 1.20 11.80 -13.50
C ASN A 277 0.42 12.52 -12.39
N TYR A 278 1.08 13.29 -11.52
CA TYR A 278 0.41 14.10 -10.49
C TYR A 278 -0.46 15.19 -11.09
N VAL A 279 0.05 15.90 -12.09
CA VAL A 279 -0.71 16.94 -12.81
C VAL A 279 -1.90 16.32 -13.54
N LEU A 280 -1.70 15.21 -14.25
CA LEU A 280 -2.80 14.49 -14.90
C LEU A 280 -3.84 14.02 -13.88
N TRP A 281 -3.38 13.48 -12.75
CA TRP A 281 -4.26 13.02 -11.68
C TRP A 281 -5.11 14.15 -11.10
N ALA A 282 -4.50 15.31 -10.83
CA ALA A 282 -5.22 16.49 -10.36
C ALA A 282 -6.26 16.99 -11.38
N ILE A 283 -5.90 17.04 -12.67
CA ILE A 283 -6.81 17.49 -13.74
C ILE A 283 -7.99 16.53 -13.87
N PHE A 284 -7.75 15.22 -13.96
CA PHE A 284 -8.82 14.25 -14.17
C PHE A 284 -9.68 14.02 -12.92
N THR A 285 -9.17 14.33 -11.73
CA THR A 285 -9.94 14.24 -10.48
C THR A 285 -10.74 15.51 -10.19
N ALA A 286 -10.38 16.65 -10.78
CA ALA A 286 -11.06 17.93 -10.57
C ALA A 286 -12.60 17.85 -10.76
N PRO A 287 -13.16 17.16 -11.77
CA PRO A 287 -14.59 17.07 -11.95
C PRO A 287 -15.30 16.10 -10.99
N LEU A 288 -14.60 15.39 -10.09
CA LEU A 288 -15.17 14.35 -9.24
C LEU A 288 -16.38 14.84 -8.40
N ALA A 289 -16.30 16.05 -7.85
CA ALA A 289 -17.38 16.65 -7.05
C ALA A 289 -18.63 16.99 -7.87
N PHE A 290 -18.49 17.11 -9.18
CA PHE A 290 -19.60 17.42 -10.10
C PHE A 290 -20.23 16.15 -10.72
N THR A 291 -19.68 14.98 -10.41
CA THR A 291 -20.23 13.71 -10.90
C THR A 291 -21.48 13.30 -10.13
N TYR A 292 -22.16 12.31 -10.67
CA TYR A 292 -23.28 11.63 -10.05
C TYR A 292 -22.94 10.11 -9.98
N PRO A 293 -23.33 9.39 -8.90
CA PRO A 293 -23.14 7.96 -8.84
C PRO A 293 -23.77 7.27 -10.05
N GLY A 294 -22.93 6.62 -10.87
CA GLY A 294 -23.31 6.08 -12.16
C GLY A 294 -22.16 6.21 -13.16
N TRP A 295 -22.49 6.36 -14.43
CA TRP A 295 -21.50 6.42 -15.51
C TRP A 295 -20.52 7.58 -15.39
N SER A 296 -20.98 8.78 -14.99
CA SER A 296 -20.10 9.95 -14.87
C SER A 296 -19.02 9.73 -13.80
N MET A 297 -19.39 9.22 -12.62
CA MET A 297 -18.46 8.93 -11.54
C MET A 297 -17.56 7.75 -11.90
N LEU A 298 -18.08 6.73 -12.58
CA LEU A 298 -17.28 5.59 -13.06
C LEU A 298 -16.18 6.05 -14.02
N ILE A 299 -16.51 6.91 -15.00
CA ILE A 299 -15.53 7.44 -15.97
C ILE A 299 -14.43 8.21 -15.24
N VAL A 300 -14.78 9.12 -14.33
CA VAL A 300 -13.78 9.87 -13.54
C VAL A 300 -13.00 8.92 -12.65
N GLY A 301 -13.64 7.91 -12.06
CA GLY A 301 -13.00 6.86 -11.27
C GLY A 301 -11.96 6.06 -12.07
N VAL A 302 -12.23 5.74 -13.34
CA VAL A 302 -11.27 5.09 -14.24
C VAL A 302 -10.03 5.95 -14.43
N PHE A 303 -10.18 7.24 -14.72
CA PHE A 303 -9.02 8.14 -14.85
C PHE A 303 -8.27 8.32 -13.53
N LEU A 304 -9.00 8.47 -12.42
CA LEU A 304 -8.42 8.54 -11.08
C LEU A 304 -7.59 7.30 -10.78
N GLY A 305 -8.12 6.11 -11.07
CA GLY A 305 -7.41 4.85 -10.90
C GLY A 305 -6.18 4.74 -11.80
N ALA A 306 -6.32 4.99 -13.09
CA ALA A 306 -5.22 4.87 -14.06
C ALA A 306 -4.04 5.80 -13.73
N CYS A 307 -4.33 7.07 -13.44
CA CYS A 307 -3.30 8.03 -13.04
C CYS A 307 -2.68 7.69 -11.68
N GLY A 308 -3.50 7.30 -10.70
CA GLY A 308 -3.04 6.92 -9.37
C GLY A 308 -2.14 5.67 -9.40
N GLY A 309 -2.50 4.65 -10.18
CA GLY A 309 -1.68 3.46 -10.37
C GLY A 309 -0.34 3.74 -11.03
N ALA A 310 -0.33 4.59 -12.06
CA ALA A 310 0.90 5.03 -12.71
C ALA A 310 1.77 5.89 -11.77
N LEU A 311 1.15 6.83 -11.07
CA LEU A 311 1.81 7.71 -10.10
C LEU A 311 2.51 6.90 -9.01
N GLN A 312 1.86 5.86 -8.50
CA GLN A 312 2.40 5.02 -7.44
C GLN A 312 3.73 4.38 -7.83
N VAL A 313 3.92 3.99 -9.10
CA VAL A 313 5.19 3.41 -9.57
C VAL A 313 6.33 4.43 -9.49
N PHE A 314 6.09 5.64 -10.01
CA PHE A 314 7.11 6.71 -9.95
C PHE A 314 7.34 7.21 -8.52
N TYR A 315 6.30 7.23 -7.68
CA TYR A 315 6.40 7.61 -6.27
C TYR A 315 7.38 6.70 -5.51
N TRP A 316 7.32 5.39 -5.77
CA TRP A 316 8.25 4.44 -5.14
C TRP A 316 9.69 4.61 -5.63
N GLU A 317 9.89 4.94 -6.92
CA GLU A 317 11.23 5.25 -7.42
C GLU A 317 11.78 6.54 -6.80
N VAL A 318 10.95 7.57 -6.67
CA VAL A 318 11.33 8.83 -6.02
C VAL A 318 11.67 8.61 -4.55
N LEU A 319 10.82 7.88 -3.82
CA LEU A 319 11.09 7.53 -2.43
C LEU A 319 12.44 6.81 -2.28
N GLU A 320 12.71 5.83 -3.14
CA GLU A 320 13.95 5.08 -3.12
C GLU A 320 15.18 5.96 -3.35
N ALA A 321 15.06 6.98 -4.21
CA ALA A 321 16.13 7.91 -4.50
C ALA A 321 16.40 8.95 -3.38
N VAL A 322 15.40 9.30 -2.59
CA VAL A 322 15.52 10.36 -1.56
C VAL A 322 15.63 9.82 -0.13
N ARG A 323 15.28 8.57 0.11
CA ARG A 323 15.34 7.99 1.44
C ARG A 323 16.77 7.94 2.00
N PRO A 324 16.97 8.06 3.32
CA PRO A 324 18.26 7.81 3.94
C PRO A 324 18.72 6.35 3.74
N GLN A 325 20.02 6.15 3.58
CA GLN A 325 20.60 4.81 3.48
C GLN A 325 20.35 4.01 4.77
N GLY A 326 20.12 2.71 4.61
CA GLY A 326 19.81 1.81 5.73
C GLY A 326 18.45 2.00 6.38
N MET A 327 17.53 2.75 5.74
CA MET A 327 16.18 3.01 6.26
C MET A 327 15.09 2.72 5.22
N ALA A 328 15.24 1.68 4.42
CA ALA A 328 14.32 1.40 3.32
C ALA A 328 12.91 1.05 3.81
N VAL A 329 12.80 0.09 4.73
CA VAL A 329 11.49 -0.33 5.27
C VAL A 329 10.93 0.69 6.26
N ALA A 330 11.81 1.33 7.05
CA ALA A 330 11.40 2.40 7.96
C ALA A 330 10.81 3.60 7.20
N SER A 331 11.42 4.03 6.09
CA SER A 331 10.92 5.14 5.28
C SER A 331 9.51 4.87 4.75
N LEU A 332 9.29 3.68 4.20
CA LEU A 332 7.96 3.21 3.80
C LEU A 332 6.99 3.19 4.98
N GLY A 333 7.42 2.63 6.11
CA GLY A 333 6.60 2.53 7.32
C GLY A 333 6.17 3.89 7.86
N TRP A 334 7.06 4.88 7.90
CA TRP A 334 6.73 6.23 8.37
C TRP A 334 5.80 6.97 7.41
N LEU A 335 5.96 6.80 6.10
CA LEU A 335 4.98 7.32 5.13
C LEU A 335 3.61 6.70 5.36
N TRP A 336 3.53 5.39 5.52
CA TRP A 336 2.28 4.70 5.85
C TRP A 336 1.69 5.13 7.20
N THR A 337 2.53 5.46 8.19
CA THR A 337 2.07 6.00 9.47
C THR A 337 1.35 7.34 9.26
N VAL A 338 1.97 8.25 8.50
CA VAL A 338 1.38 9.56 8.22
C VAL A 338 0.12 9.40 7.37
N GLU A 339 0.24 8.78 6.21
CA GLU A 339 -0.86 8.63 5.25
C GLU A 339 -2.07 7.91 5.87
N GLY A 340 -1.85 6.76 6.55
CA GLY A 340 -2.91 5.98 7.16
C GLY A 340 -3.60 6.69 8.34
N THR A 341 -2.85 7.49 9.12
CA THR A 341 -3.44 8.29 10.21
C THR A 341 -4.36 9.37 9.64
N PHE A 342 -3.92 10.08 8.63
CA PHE A 342 -4.72 11.12 7.99
C PHE A 342 -5.85 10.55 7.11
N MET A 343 -5.70 9.34 6.58
CA MET A 343 -6.77 8.60 5.92
C MET A 343 -7.92 8.28 6.90
N ALA A 344 -7.60 7.83 8.11
CA ALA A 344 -8.62 7.61 9.13
C ALA A 344 -9.34 8.92 9.51
N LEU A 345 -8.61 10.03 9.64
CA LEU A 345 -9.17 11.35 9.90
C LEU A 345 -10.04 11.83 8.72
N GLY A 346 -9.57 11.65 7.49
CA GLY A 346 -10.30 12.00 6.28
C GLY A 346 -11.60 11.23 6.13
N ALA A 347 -11.61 9.94 6.48
CA ALA A 347 -12.81 9.11 6.50
C ALA A 347 -13.82 9.60 7.55
N ALA A 348 -13.36 9.95 8.75
CA ALA A 348 -14.21 10.47 9.81
C ALA A 348 -14.83 11.83 9.43
N VAL A 349 -14.02 12.77 8.96
CA VAL A 349 -14.48 14.09 8.50
C VAL A 349 -15.37 13.95 7.27
N GLY A 350 -14.98 13.09 6.30
CA GLY A 350 -15.75 12.82 5.10
C GLY A 350 -17.14 12.27 5.40
N GLY A 351 -17.26 11.38 6.39
CA GLY A 351 -18.53 10.85 6.86
C GLY A 351 -19.47 11.96 7.39
N VAL A 352 -18.96 12.83 8.25
CA VAL A 352 -19.72 13.98 8.78
C VAL A 352 -20.11 14.94 7.65
N VAL A 353 -19.18 15.28 6.76
CA VAL A 353 -19.45 16.19 5.64
C VAL A 353 -20.48 15.60 4.68
N ALA A 354 -20.44 14.29 4.44
CA ALA A 354 -21.41 13.61 3.58
C ALA A 354 -22.84 13.65 4.17
N SER A 355 -22.97 13.47 5.48
CA SER A 355 -24.27 13.41 6.17
C SER A 355 -24.85 14.79 6.46
N GLU A 356 -24.03 15.74 6.93
CA GLU A 356 -24.50 17.05 7.40
C GLU A 356 -24.53 18.12 6.31
N PHE A 357 -23.68 18.00 5.28
CA PHE A 357 -23.58 19.00 4.21
C PHE A 357 -23.96 18.40 2.85
N SER A 358 -23.08 17.60 2.27
CA SER A 358 -23.28 17.03 0.95
C SER A 358 -22.22 15.95 0.64
N PRO A 359 -22.61 14.82 0.03
CA PRO A 359 -21.65 13.84 -0.48
C PRO A 359 -20.71 14.42 -1.54
N ARG A 360 -21.18 15.40 -2.32
CA ARG A 360 -20.35 16.12 -3.30
C ARG A 360 -19.25 16.93 -2.64
N ALA A 361 -19.53 17.55 -1.48
CA ALA A 361 -18.53 18.24 -0.69
C ALA A 361 -17.44 17.27 -0.19
N THR A 362 -17.81 16.06 0.20
CA THR A 362 -16.85 15.01 0.57
C THR A 362 -15.95 14.63 -0.60
N LEU A 363 -16.51 14.48 -1.80
CA LEU A 363 -15.72 14.20 -3.01
C LEU A 363 -14.84 15.40 -3.43
N ALA A 364 -15.30 16.64 -3.17
CA ALA A 364 -14.49 17.84 -3.37
C ALA A 364 -13.24 17.84 -2.48
N ILE A 365 -13.33 17.35 -1.23
CA ILE A 365 -12.17 17.17 -0.34
C ILE A 365 -11.11 16.32 -1.03
N THR A 366 -11.49 15.22 -1.68
CA THR A 366 -10.54 14.36 -2.41
C THR A 366 -9.85 15.11 -3.53
N SER A 367 -10.60 15.82 -4.38
CA SER A 367 -10.03 16.59 -5.50
C SER A 367 -9.10 17.70 -5.02
N VAL A 368 -9.49 18.42 -3.97
CA VAL A 368 -8.67 19.48 -3.36
C VAL A 368 -7.40 18.90 -2.74
N SER A 369 -7.50 17.79 -2.03
CA SER A 369 -6.35 17.11 -1.43
C SER A 369 -5.33 16.67 -2.47
N ILE A 370 -5.77 16.11 -3.58
CA ILE A 370 -4.89 15.74 -4.71
C ILE A 370 -4.26 16.98 -5.34
N ALA A 371 -5.01 18.04 -5.52
CA ALA A 371 -4.48 19.31 -6.04
C ALA A 371 -3.41 19.91 -5.10
N ILE A 372 -3.65 19.90 -3.79
CA ILE A 372 -2.67 20.34 -2.79
C ILE A 372 -1.42 19.45 -2.84
N GLY A 373 -1.56 18.11 -2.90
CA GLY A 373 -0.43 17.18 -3.05
C GLY A 373 0.39 17.49 -4.31
N CYS A 374 -0.28 17.75 -5.44
CA CYS A 374 0.37 18.18 -6.69
C CYS A 374 1.18 19.48 -6.49
N VAL A 375 0.60 20.49 -5.85
CA VAL A 375 1.28 21.78 -5.58
C VAL A 375 2.48 21.56 -4.66
N ILE A 376 2.35 20.74 -3.62
CA ILE A 376 3.46 20.41 -2.70
C ILE A 376 4.63 19.79 -3.47
N ILE A 377 4.37 18.81 -4.34
CA ILE A 377 5.42 18.17 -5.15
C ILE A 377 6.04 19.18 -6.14
N LEU A 378 5.25 20.03 -6.78
CA LEU A 378 5.74 21.03 -7.73
C LEU A 378 6.65 22.07 -7.06
N ILE A 379 6.23 22.60 -5.90
CA ILE A 379 7.01 23.60 -5.14
C ILE A 379 8.26 22.93 -4.55
N GLY A 380 8.11 21.73 -4.00
CA GLY A 380 9.16 20.99 -3.32
C GLY A 380 10.09 20.18 -4.23
N LYS A 381 9.97 20.28 -5.56
CA LYS A 381 10.74 19.46 -6.51
C LYS A 381 12.27 19.51 -6.28
N SER A 382 12.79 20.61 -5.75
CA SER A 382 14.21 20.74 -5.42
C SER A 382 14.66 19.76 -4.33
N ALA A 383 13.80 19.43 -3.37
CA ALA A 383 14.07 18.43 -2.33
C ALA A 383 14.08 17.00 -2.88
N LEU A 384 13.46 16.78 -4.04
CA LEU A 384 13.39 15.49 -4.73
C LEU A 384 14.39 15.38 -5.90
N LYS A 385 15.34 16.33 -6.03
CA LYS A 385 16.26 16.39 -7.16
C LYS A 385 17.12 15.12 -7.33
N ALA A 386 17.37 14.36 -6.27
CA ALA A 386 18.06 13.06 -6.35
C ALA A 386 17.32 12.07 -7.27
N ALA A 387 15.99 12.17 -7.39
CA ALA A 387 15.17 11.33 -8.24
C ALA A 387 15.09 11.83 -9.72
N ASP A 388 15.71 12.96 -10.03
CA ASP A 388 15.78 13.50 -11.41
C ASP A 388 16.98 12.95 -12.19
N ARG A 389 17.82 12.16 -11.52
CA ARG A 389 19.00 11.55 -12.15
C ARG A 389 18.58 10.43 -13.10
N ILE A 390 19.06 10.52 -14.34
CA ILE A 390 18.99 9.43 -15.32
C ILE A 390 20.33 8.70 -15.22
N PRO A 391 20.37 7.39 -14.87
CA PRO A 391 21.62 6.64 -14.83
C PRO A 391 22.34 6.70 -16.17
N THR A 392 23.65 6.90 -16.18
CA THR A 392 24.45 6.81 -17.40
C THR A 392 24.60 5.34 -17.82
N PRO A 393 24.81 5.06 -19.13
CA PRO A 393 25.08 3.70 -19.58
C PRO A 393 26.27 3.03 -18.88
N GLU A 394 27.28 3.80 -18.49
CA GLU A 394 28.45 3.33 -17.75
C GLU A 394 28.09 2.93 -16.32
N GLU A 395 27.23 3.70 -15.62
CA GLU A 395 26.73 3.35 -14.29
C GLU A 395 25.85 2.10 -14.32
N ASP A 396 25.01 1.95 -15.39
CA ASP A 396 24.23 0.74 -15.58
C ASP A 396 25.14 -0.48 -15.84
N LEU A 397 26.25 -0.32 -16.57
CA LEU A 397 27.27 -1.37 -16.77
C LEU A 397 28.01 -1.73 -15.49
N LEU A 398 28.49 -0.76 -14.71
CA LEU A 398 29.14 -0.98 -13.43
C LEU A 398 28.21 -1.65 -12.41
N ALA A 399 26.93 -1.29 -12.41
CA ALA A 399 25.93 -1.94 -11.58
C ALA A 399 25.68 -3.39 -12.03
N MET A 400 25.75 -3.69 -13.33
CA MET A 400 25.66 -5.06 -13.86
C MET A 400 26.89 -5.89 -13.47
N GLU A 401 28.08 -5.33 -13.59
CA GLU A 401 29.34 -6.00 -13.23
C GLU A 401 29.39 -6.32 -11.72
N HIS A 402 28.87 -5.43 -10.86
CA HIS A 402 28.77 -5.70 -9.42
C HIS A 402 27.81 -6.85 -9.10
N VAL A 403 26.73 -7.00 -9.87
CA VAL A 403 25.77 -8.11 -9.72
C VAL A 403 26.35 -9.42 -10.24
N GLU A 404 27.18 -9.39 -11.30
CA GLU A 404 27.85 -10.57 -11.87
C GLU A 404 29.07 -11.01 -11.05
N GLN A 405 29.77 -10.05 -10.43
CA GLN A 405 30.95 -10.32 -9.58
C GLN A 405 30.61 -10.76 -8.16
N THR A 406 29.35 -10.68 -7.75
CA THR A 406 28.90 -11.32 -6.51
C THR A 406 28.88 -12.83 -6.78
N PRO A 407 29.89 -13.61 -6.32
CA PRO A 407 29.99 -15.01 -6.69
C PRO A 407 28.71 -15.73 -6.23
N PRO A 408 28.24 -16.74 -7.00
CA PRO A 408 27.25 -17.65 -6.47
C PRO A 408 27.87 -18.26 -5.23
N ILE A 409 27.37 -17.87 -4.06
CA ILE A 409 27.80 -18.46 -2.79
C ILE A 409 27.50 -19.95 -2.91
N ASN A 410 28.56 -20.70 -3.06
CA ASN A 410 28.59 -22.13 -3.26
C ASN A 410 27.73 -22.85 -2.22
N SER A 411 26.95 -23.78 -2.74
CA SER A 411 26.34 -25.01 -2.19
C SER A 411 26.32 -25.16 -0.67
#